data_d6c4a1a36882c24e981f28fa3c98fdfc
#
_entry.id   d6c4a1a36882c24e981f28fa3c98fdfc
#
_cell.length_a   1.000
_cell.length_b   1.000
_cell.length_c   1.000
_cell.angle_alpha   90.00
_cell.angle_beta   90.00
_cell.angle_gamma   90.00
#
_symmetry.space_group_name_H-M   'P 1'
#
loop_
_entity.id
_entity.type
_entity.pdbx_description
1 polymer ?
#
loop_
_entity_poly.entity_id
_entity_poly.type
_entity_poly.pdbx_seq_one_letter_code
_entity_poly.pdbx_strand_id
1 'polypeptide(L)' 'QKQAEWILCPVCGNKTRDRIRYDTVLKNYPLYCPKCKQETLIEAENLKVTVIKKQEN' A
#
# COMPACT_ATOMS: atom_id res chain seq x y z
N GLN A 1 9.55 -15.74 12.19
CA GLN A 1 8.30 -15.82 11.74
C GLN A 1 7.95 -14.85 10.71
N LYS A 2 7.64 -15.29 9.57
CA LYS A 2 7.29 -14.46 8.51
C LYS A 2 5.87 -14.19 8.53
N GLN A 3 5.47 -12.97 8.57
CA GLN A 3 4.09 -12.62 8.57
C GLN A 3 3.80 -11.66 7.49
N ALA A 4 2.72 -11.86 6.80
CA ALA A 4 2.28 -10.93 5.79
C ALA A 4 1.31 -9.97 6.42
N GLU A 5 1.41 -8.71 6.09
CA GLU A 5 0.51 -7.72 6.60
C GLU A 5 -0.20 -7.04 5.46
N TRP A 6 -1.47 -6.74 5.66
CA TRP A 6 -2.23 -6.07 4.64
C TRP A 6 -1.83 -4.63 4.56
N ILE A 7 -1.74 -4.11 3.35
CA ILE A 7 -1.50 -2.70 3.16
C ILE A 7 -2.83 -1.99 3.33
N LEU A 8 -2.83 -0.98 4.18
CA LEU A 8 -4.04 -0.21 4.41
C LEU A 8 -4.08 0.97 3.47
N CYS A 9 -5.27 1.33 3.05
CA CYS A 9 -5.44 2.46 2.16
C CYS A 9 -5.11 3.75 2.90
N PRO A 10 -4.23 4.58 2.36
CA PRO A 10 -3.89 5.83 3.04
C PRO A 10 -5.00 6.86 2.98
N VAL A 11 -6.03 6.61 2.20
CA VAL A 11 -7.13 7.54 2.09
C VAL A 11 -8.26 7.19 3.03
N CYS A 12 -8.72 5.95 3.00
CA CYS A 12 -9.86 5.57 3.83
C CYS A 12 -9.49 4.63 4.97
N GLY A 13 -8.27 4.11 4.99
CA GLY A 13 -7.83 3.29 6.11
C GLY A 13 -8.28 1.84 6.08
N ASN A 14 -8.98 1.43 5.04
CA ASN A 14 -9.42 0.04 4.96
C ASN A 14 -8.36 -0.83 4.34
N LYS A 15 -8.48 -2.12 4.56
CA LYS A 15 -7.54 -3.05 3.97
C LYS A 15 -7.69 -3.06 2.47
N THR A 16 -6.57 -3.08 1.79
CA THR A 16 -6.59 -3.23 0.35
C THR A 16 -6.43 -4.72 0.03
N ARG A 17 -6.19 -5.03 -1.22
CA ARG A 17 -6.02 -6.42 -1.60
C ARG A 17 -4.57 -6.84 -1.67
N ASP A 18 -3.69 -5.98 -1.20
CA ASP A 18 -2.26 -6.25 -1.27
C ASP A 18 -1.70 -6.56 0.10
N ARG A 19 -0.77 -7.49 0.15
CA ARG A 19 -0.09 -7.85 1.37
C ARG A 19 1.40 -7.77 1.15
N ILE A 20 2.13 -7.45 2.19
CA ILE A 20 3.58 -7.39 2.12
C ILE A 20 4.16 -8.15 3.29
N ARG A 21 5.42 -8.50 3.16
CA ARG A 21 6.16 -9.17 4.21
C ARG A 21 7.36 -8.32 4.54
N TYR A 22 8.09 -8.72 5.57
CA TYR A 22 9.21 -7.92 6.04
C TYR A 22 10.28 -7.75 4.95
N ASP A 23 10.36 -8.68 4.02
CA ASP A 23 11.37 -8.60 2.97
C ASP A 23 10.80 -8.08 1.65
N THR A 24 9.58 -7.57 1.66
CA THR A 24 8.98 -7.03 0.46
C THR A 24 9.42 -5.59 0.27
N VAL A 25 9.86 -5.29 -0.94
CA VAL A 25 10.24 -3.93 -1.28
C VAL A 25 9.43 -3.51 -2.49
N LEU A 26 8.71 -2.42 -2.39
CA LEU A 26 7.93 -1.88 -3.47
C LEU A 26 8.34 -0.45 -3.71
N LYS A 27 8.39 -0.07 -4.98
CA LYS A 27 8.71 1.30 -5.33
C LYS A 27 7.74 1.77 -6.38
N ASN A 28 7.20 2.96 -6.17
CA ASN A 28 6.24 3.56 -7.10
C ASN A 28 5.13 2.60 -7.42
N TYR A 29 4.63 1.95 -6.40
CA TYR A 29 3.60 0.95 -6.59
C TYR A 29 2.23 1.59 -6.56
N PRO A 30 1.42 1.40 -7.60
CA PRO A 30 0.07 1.98 -7.63
C PRO A 30 -0.87 1.14 -6.80
N LEU A 31 -1.11 1.58 -5.59
CA LEU A 31 -1.98 0.88 -4.67
C LEU A 31 -3.42 1.31 -4.89
N TYR A 32 -4.26 0.37 -5.28
CA TYR A 32 -5.65 0.67 -5.53
C TYR A 32 -6.51 0.15 -4.38
N CYS A 33 -7.39 0.99 -3.90
CA CYS A 33 -8.30 0.60 -2.84
C CYS A 33 -9.69 0.42 -3.42
N PRO A 34 -10.24 -0.79 -3.37
CA PRO A 34 -11.56 -1.02 -3.94
C PRO A 34 -12.67 -0.38 -3.11
N LYS A 35 -12.38 -0.01 -1.88
CA LYS A 35 -13.40 0.60 -1.04
C LYS A 35 -13.64 2.05 -1.41
N CYS A 36 -12.58 2.83 -1.51
CA CYS A 36 -12.73 4.23 -1.86
C CYS A 36 -12.42 4.48 -3.33
N LYS A 37 -11.96 3.44 -4.03
CA LYS A 37 -11.69 3.52 -5.47
C LYS A 37 -10.67 4.58 -5.80
N GLN A 38 -9.68 4.72 -4.93
CA GLN A 38 -8.60 5.66 -5.15
C GLN A 38 -7.31 4.91 -5.39
N GLU A 39 -6.44 5.47 -6.21
CA GLU A 39 -5.15 4.88 -6.48
C GLU A 39 -4.08 5.80 -5.97
N THR A 40 -3.11 5.26 -5.25
CA THR A 40 -2.07 6.05 -4.62
C THR A 40 -0.74 5.40 -4.87
N LEU A 41 0.27 6.18 -5.22
CA LEU A 41 1.61 5.65 -5.38
C LEU A 41 2.26 5.55 -4.02
N ILE A 42 2.79 4.39 -3.71
CA ILE A 42 3.40 4.14 -2.41
C ILE A 42 4.74 3.45 -2.57
N GLU A 43 5.48 3.44 -1.49
CA GLU A 43 6.68 2.64 -1.36
C GLU A 43 6.54 1.81 -0.12
N ALA A 44 7.04 0.61 -0.16
CA ALA A 44 6.98 -0.28 0.99
C ALA A 44 8.34 -0.92 1.21
N GLU A 45 8.74 -0.98 2.48
CA GLU A 45 10.00 -1.57 2.83
C GLU A 45 9.98 -1.88 4.31
N ASN A 46 10.42 -3.06 4.71
CA ASN A 46 10.46 -3.45 6.11
C ASN A 46 9.11 -3.27 6.78
N LEU A 47 8.06 -3.70 6.10
CA LEU A 47 6.69 -3.61 6.62
C LEU A 47 6.25 -2.17 6.85
N LYS A 48 6.93 -1.23 6.22
CA LYS A 48 6.57 0.16 6.36
C LYS A 48 6.13 0.70 5.02
N VAL A 49 4.95 1.29 4.98
CA VAL A 49 4.39 1.83 3.76
C VAL A 49 4.42 3.35 3.82
N THR A 50 4.96 3.95 2.77
CA THR A 50 5.06 5.39 2.70
C THR A 50 4.34 5.87 1.46
N VAL A 51 3.53 6.89 1.59
CA VAL A 51 2.82 7.47 0.46
C VAL A 51 3.76 8.41 -0.27
N ILE A 52 3.96 8.17 -1.56
CA ILE A 52 4.82 9.02 -2.35
C ILE A 52 4.01 10.12 -2.97
N LYS A 53 2.91 9.73 -3.62
CA LYS A 53 2.15 10.72 -4.33
C LYS A 53 0.76 10.22 -4.58
N LYS A 54 -0.22 11.09 -4.41
CA LYS A 54 -1.57 10.72 -4.67
C LYS A 54 -1.84 10.85 -6.14
N GLN A 55 -2.52 9.87 -6.70
CA GLN A 55 -2.81 9.90 -8.10
C GLN A 55 -3.90 10.93 -8.34
N GLU A 56 -3.62 11.84 -9.25
CA GLU A 56 -4.65 12.79 -9.58
C GLU A 56 -4.84 12.85 -11.01
N ASN A 57 -5.94 13.13 -11.44
CA ASN A 57 -6.15 13.16 -12.83
C ASN A 57 -6.74 14.27 -13.34
#